data_bc8b94e212fc89f1b0890055f4ead91d
#
_entry.id   bc8b94e212fc89f1b0890055f4ead91d
#
_cell.length_a   1.000
_cell.length_b   1.000
_cell.length_c   1.000
_cell.angle_alpha   90.00
_cell.angle_beta   90.00
_cell.angle_gamma   90.00
#
_symmetry.space_group_name_H-M   'P 1'
#
loop_
_entity.id
_entity.type
_entity.pdbx_description
1 polymer ?
#
loop_
_entity_poly.entity_id
_entity_poly.type
_entity_poly.pdbx_seq_one_letter_code
_entity_poly.pdbx_strand_id
1 'polypeptide(L)'
;DAQESRGLGDVYKRQTFRVRGDIIDVYPAYEDYIIRIELFSETIDRIVYMDPISLKATARPPSTIIFPATHFVTSEAKLHQAILRIQAELEARLTELRAMGKLLEAQRLEQRTKYDIEMMLELGYCSGIENYSRHIAGRGEGERPACLIDFFPKDFLLIIDESHATIPQIRAMYNGDRARKSTLV
;
A
#
# COMPACT_ATOMS: atom_id res chain seq x y z
N ASP A 1 4.59 18.58 -12.55
CA ASP A 1 4.42 18.56 -14.02
C ASP A 1 3.23 17.68 -14.35
N ALA A 2 2.16 18.34 -14.81
CA ALA A 2 0.93 17.70 -15.21
C ALA A 2 1.20 16.81 -16.42
N GLN A 3 1.08 15.50 -16.25
CA GLN A 3 1.09 14.56 -17.37
C GLN A 3 -0.23 14.70 -18.12
N GLU A 4 -0.20 15.48 -19.21
CA GLU A 4 -1.31 15.61 -20.14
C GLU A 4 -1.66 14.28 -20.80
N SER A 5 -2.95 13.98 -20.76
CA SER A 5 -3.72 13.12 -21.65
C SER A 5 -3.08 11.82 -22.14
N ARG A 6 -3.33 10.75 -21.42
CA ARG A 6 -3.41 9.41 -22.02
C ARG A 6 -4.88 9.06 -22.23
N GLY A 7 -5.16 8.48 -23.40
CA GLY A 7 -6.48 8.30 -23.96
C GLY A 7 -7.55 7.68 -23.04
N LEU A 8 -8.79 7.95 -23.32
CA LEU A 8 -10.01 7.57 -22.59
C LEU A 8 -10.13 6.09 -22.18
N GLY A 9 -9.33 5.18 -22.72
CA GLY A 9 -9.33 3.76 -22.38
C GLY A 9 -8.52 3.38 -21.14
N ASP A 10 -7.58 4.21 -20.70
CA ASP A 10 -6.70 3.93 -19.54
C ASP A 10 -7.17 4.59 -18.23
N VAL A 11 -8.17 5.45 -18.30
CA VAL A 11 -8.72 6.21 -17.17
C VAL A 11 -9.44 5.28 -16.17
N TYR A 12 -9.93 4.13 -16.62
CA TYR A 12 -10.68 3.19 -15.78
C TYR A 12 -9.84 2.30 -14.86
N LYS A 13 -8.51 2.37 -14.92
CA LYS A 13 -7.67 1.43 -14.15
C LYS A 13 -6.73 2.04 -13.11
N ARG A 14 -6.60 3.38 -13.06
CA ARG A 14 -5.70 4.04 -12.09
C ARG A 14 -6.35 5.30 -11.56
N GLN A 15 -6.28 5.48 -10.27
CA GLN A 15 -6.62 6.73 -9.63
C GLN A 15 -5.75 7.83 -10.22
N THR A 16 -6.38 8.84 -10.82
CA THR A 16 -5.72 9.99 -11.43
C THR A 16 -6.29 11.28 -10.86
N PHE A 17 -5.53 12.32 -10.94
CA PHE A 17 -6.02 13.65 -10.57
C PHE A 17 -5.57 14.70 -11.58
N ARG A 18 -6.29 15.80 -11.64
CA ARG A 18 -5.99 16.95 -12.47
C ARG A 18 -6.09 18.21 -11.65
N VAL A 19 -5.11 19.11 -11.79
CA VAL A 19 -5.11 20.42 -11.14
C VAL A 19 -5.27 21.51 -12.19
N ARG A 20 -6.20 22.44 -11.97
CA ARG A 20 -6.40 23.63 -12.80
C ARG A 20 -6.68 24.84 -11.90
N GLY A 21 -5.68 25.69 -11.69
CA GLY A 21 -5.78 26.79 -10.75
C GLY A 21 -6.13 26.28 -9.35
N ASP A 22 -7.19 26.79 -8.77
CA ASP A 22 -7.67 26.44 -7.43
C ASP A 22 -8.62 25.22 -7.42
N ILE A 23 -8.65 24.45 -8.52
CA ILE A 23 -9.53 23.28 -8.67
C ILE A 23 -8.68 22.01 -8.79
N ILE A 24 -8.98 21.02 -7.96
CA ILE A 24 -8.42 19.68 -8.02
C ILE A 24 -9.54 18.71 -8.33
N ASP A 25 -9.47 18.05 -9.49
CA ASP A 25 -10.37 16.95 -9.86
C ASP A 25 -9.67 15.62 -9.61
N VAL A 26 -10.21 14.78 -8.75
CA VAL A 26 -9.72 13.42 -8.49
C VAL A 26 -10.67 12.42 -9.12
N TYR A 27 -10.12 11.43 -9.82
CA TYR A 27 -10.82 10.33 -10.47
C TYR A 27 -10.54 9.03 -9.72
N PRO A 28 -11.31 8.69 -8.68
CA PRO A 28 -11.07 7.47 -7.91
C PRO A 28 -11.33 6.24 -8.78
N ALA A 29 -10.47 5.23 -8.71
CA ALA A 29 -10.66 3.98 -9.47
C ALA A 29 -11.81 3.10 -8.96
N TYR A 30 -12.34 3.42 -7.78
CA TYR A 30 -13.37 2.67 -7.06
C TYR A 30 -14.74 3.36 -7.05
N GLU A 31 -14.87 4.52 -7.70
CA GLU A 31 -16.11 5.30 -7.76
C GLU A 31 -16.43 5.69 -9.20
N ASP A 32 -17.72 5.87 -9.48
CA ASP A 32 -18.22 6.26 -10.80
C ASP A 32 -18.41 7.79 -10.93
N TYR A 33 -17.85 8.57 -9.99
CA TYR A 33 -17.93 10.04 -10.00
C TYR A 33 -16.55 10.67 -9.81
N ILE A 34 -16.45 11.93 -10.25
CA ILE A 34 -15.26 12.76 -10.03
C ILE A 34 -15.43 13.49 -8.71
N ILE A 35 -14.39 13.51 -7.89
CA ILE A 35 -14.32 14.34 -6.69
C ILE A 35 -13.64 15.65 -7.07
N ARG A 36 -14.40 16.73 -7.12
CA ARG A 36 -13.86 18.09 -7.31
C ARG A 36 -13.67 18.76 -5.98
N ILE A 37 -12.46 19.24 -5.73
CA ILE A 37 -12.08 20.03 -4.57
C ILE A 37 -11.78 21.43 -5.08
N GLU A 38 -12.53 22.41 -4.61
CA GLU A 38 -12.31 23.81 -4.91
C GLU A 38 -11.63 24.47 -3.71
N LEU A 39 -10.53 25.16 -3.99
CA LEU A 39 -9.73 25.84 -2.98
C LEU A 39 -10.01 27.34 -3.01
N PHE A 40 -9.92 27.97 -1.85
CA PHE A 40 -9.82 29.40 -1.71
C PHE A 40 -8.54 29.69 -0.93
N SER A 41 -7.52 30.18 -1.63
CA SER A 41 -6.16 30.30 -1.08
C SER A 41 -5.65 28.93 -0.60
N GLU A 42 -5.35 28.75 0.67
CA GLU A 42 -4.83 27.50 1.28
C GLU A 42 -5.92 26.64 1.94
N THR A 43 -7.19 27.00 1.78
CA THR A 43 -8.31 26.29 2.41
C THR A 43 -9.24 25.66 1.40
N ILE A 44 -9.87 24.55 1.76
CA ILE A 44 -10.92 23.94 0.97
C ILE A 44 -12.19 24.78 1.12
N ASP A 45 -12.66 25.37 0.01
CA ASP A 45 -13.93 26.09 -0.03
C ASP A 45 -15.10 25.10 -0.11
N ARG A 46 -15.03 24.15 -1.04
CA ARG A 46 -16.07 23.13 -1.18
C ARG A 46 -15.59 21.87 -1.87
N ILE A 47 -16.35 20.79 -1.63
CA ILE A 47 -16.18 19.49 -2.28
C ILE A 47 -17.46 19.20 -3.07
N VAL A 48 -17.29 18.78 -4.34
CA VAL A 48 -18.39 18.50 -5.25
C VAL A 48 -18.17 17.15 -5.90
N TYR A 49 -19.17 16.27 -5.85
CA TYR A 49 -19.19 15.06 -6.69
C TYR A 49 -19.79 15.41 -8.04
N MET A 50 -19.15 14.96 -9.10
CA MET A 50 -19.55 15.29 -10.47
C MET A 50 -19.69 14.02 -11.30
N ASP A 51 -20.69 14.00 -12.13
CA ASP A 51 -20.83 12.96 -13.16
C ASP A 51 -19.71 13.10 -14.20
N PRO A 52 -18.96 12.02 -14.50
CA PRO A 52 -17.79 12.09 -15.38
C PRO A 52 -18.13 12.38 -16.84
N ILE A 53 -19.37 12.13 -17.28
CA ILE A 53 -19.81 12.30 -18.65
C ILE A 53 -20.42 13.70 -18.85
N SER A 54 -21.41 14.04 -18.02
CA SER A 54 -22.13 15.31 -18.16
C SER A 54 -21.42 16.48 -17.47
N LEU A 55 -20.44 16.21 -16.63
CA LEU A 55 -19.72 17.18 -15.79
C LEU A 55 -20.65 18.02 -14.90
N LYS A 56 -21.83 17.50 -14.58
CA LYS A 56 -22.77 18.16 -13.67
C LYS A 56 -22.53 17.71 -12.24
N ALA A 57 -22.74 18.64 -11.32
CA ALA A 57 -22.68 18.33 -9.89
C ALA A 57 -23.82 17.37 -9.51
N THR A 58 -23.50 16.27 -8.86
CA THR A 58 -24.45 15.28 -8.35
C THR A 58 -24.67 15.42 -6.84
N ALA A 59 -23.61 15.78 -6.10
CA ALA A 59 -23.70 15.99 -4.65
C ALA A 59 -22.65 17.00 -4.18
N ARG A 60 -22.85 17.54 -2.97
CA ARG A 60 -21.93 18.45 -2.29
C ARG A 60 -21.72 17.99 -0.85
N PRO A 61 -20.88 16.99 -0.60
CA PRO A 61 -20.65 16.51 0.74
C PRO A 61 -19.77 17.49 1.53
N PRO A 62 -19.91 17.53 2.86
CA PRO A 62 -19.07 18.35 3.73
C PRO A 62 -17.65 17.81 3.86
N SER A 63 -17.44 16.52 3.59
CA SER A 63 -16.15 15.84 3.62
C SER A 63 -16.15 14.66 2.66
N THR A 64 -14.96 14.22 2.26
CA THR A 64 -14.77 13.02 1.44
C THR A 64 -13.51 12.30 1.85
N ILE A 65 -13.44 11.00 1.54
CA ILE A 65 -12.26 10.17 1.77
C ILE A 65 -11.72 9.76 0.40
N ILE A 66 -10.43 9.99 0.20
CA ILE A 66 -9.72 9.55 -1.00
C ILE A 66 -8.75 8.45 -0.56
N PHE A 67 -9.02 7.22 -0.99
CA PHE A 67 -8.16 6.09 -0.66
C PHE A 67 -6.93 6.07 -1.56
N PRO A 68 -5.77 5.60 -1.05
CA PRO A 68 -4.58 5.43 -1.86
C PRO A 68 -4.79 4.47 -3.04
N ALA A 69 -4.15 4.75 -4.18
CA ALA A 69 -4.17 3.88 -5.35
C ALA A 69 -3.24 2.66 -5.22
N THR A 70 -2.32 2.69 -4.28
CA THR A 70 -1.32 1.63 -4.04
C THR A 70 -1.31 1.22 -2.57
N HIS A 71 -0.85 -0.02 -2.33
CA HIS A 71 -0.64 -0.52 -0.97
C HIS A 71 0.62 0.08 -0.34
N PHE A 72 0.69 0.07 0.99
CA PHE A 72 1.84 0.51 1.79
C PHE A 72 2.20 2.00 1.64
N VAL A 73 1.23 2.84 1.26
CA VAL A 73 1.42 4.30 1.30
C VAL A 73 1.54 4.75 2.75
N THR A 74 2.63 5.43 3.06
CA THR A 74 2.91 5.93 4.41
C THR A 74 3.51 7.32 4.35
N SER A 75 3.51 8.04 5.47
CA SER A 75 4.16 9.35 5.53
C SER A 75 5.68 9.18 5.48
N GLU A 76 6.38 10.19 4.95
CA GLU A 76 7.84 10.22 4.84
C GLU A 76 8.52 9.94 6.19
N ALA A 77 8.04 10.55 7.27
CA ALA A 77 8.58 10.33 8.61
C ALA A 77 8.46 8.86 9.07
N LYS A 78 7.34 8.19 8.78
CA LYS A 78 7.15 6.78 9.09
C LYS A 78 8.03 5.89 8.21
N LEU A 79 8.20 6.25 6.94
CA LEU A 79 9.08 5.53 6.03
C LEU A 79 10.54 5.58 6.50
N HIS A 80 11.03 6.75 6.87
CA HIS A 80 12.39 6.89 7.44
C HIS A 80 12.59 6.03 8.70
N GLN A 81 11.60 6.01 9.58
CA GLN A 81 11.65 5.15 10.77
C GLN A 81 11.63 3.65 10.44
N ALA A 82 10.88 3.25 9.41
CA ALA A 82 10.90 1.88 8.93
C ALA A 82 12.28 1.51 8.36
N ILE A 83 12.88 2.39 7.57
CA ILE A 83 14.22 2.19 6.98
C ILE A 83 15.28 2.00 8.06
N LEU A 84 15.29 2.80 9.13
CA LEU A 84 16.23 2.61 10.23
C LEU A 84 16.10 1.23 10.89
N ARG A 85 14.87 0.74 11.05
CA ARG A 85 14.62 -0.62 11.58
C ARG A 85 15.06 -1.72 10.62
N ILE A 86 14.82 -1.55 9.32
CA ILE A 86 15.27 -2.47 8.28
C ILE A 86 16.79 -2.56 8.27
N GLN A 87 17.50 -1.43 8.36
CA GLN A 87 18.96 -1.39 8.42
C GLN A 87 19.51 -2.10 9.67
N ALA A 88 18.91 -1.86 10.82
CA ALA A 88 19.33 -2.52 12.06
C ALA A 88 19.14 -4.05 12.00
N GLU A 89 18.03 -4.52 11.46
CA GLU A 89 17.76 -5.95 11.26
C GLU A 89 18.71 -6.56 10.22
N LEU A 90 18.98 -5.85 9.14
CA LEU A 90 19.95 -6.28 8.12
C LEU A 90 21.32 -6.52 8.74
N GLU A 91 21.86 -5.58 9.51
CA GLU A 91 23.19 -5.72 10.13
C GLU A 91 23.26 -6.92 11.10
N ALA A 92 22.21 -7.12 11.89
CA ALA A 92 22.11 -8.29 12.76
C ALA A 92 22.15 -9.59 11.94
N ARG A 93 21.34 -9.66 10.87
CA ARG A 93 21.26 -10.85 10.02
C ARG A 93 22.54 -11.12 9.23
N LEU A 94 23.20 -10.08 8.75
CA LEU A 94 24.48 -10.21 8.05
C LEU A 94 25.55 -10.79 8.98
N THR A 95 25.56 -10.37 10.24
CA THR A 95 26.48 -10.89 11.25
C THR A 95 26.26 -12.39 11.47
N GLU A 96 25.02 -12.83 11.59
CA GLU A 96 24.67 -14.25 11.73
C GLU A 96 25.09 -15.07 10.51
N LEU A 97 24.74 -14.59 9.29
CA LEU A 97 25.07 -15.30 8.05
C LEU A 97 26.59 -15.44 7.87
N ARG A 98 27.34 -14.39 8.18
CA ARG A 98 28.83 -14.42 8.14
C ARG A 98 29.39 -15.39 9.17
N ALA A 99 28.86 -15.44 10.38
CA ALA A 99 29.26 -16.40 11.42
C ALA A 99 28.96 -17.85 11.02
N MET A 100 27.87 -18.07 10.23
CA MET A 100 27.57 -19.40 9.68
C MET A 100 28.38 -19.76 8.43
N GLY A 101 29.30 -18.89 7.95
CA GLY A 101 30.04 -19.10 6.71
C GLY A 101 29.24 -18.90 5.41
N LYS A 102 28.02 -18.37 5.49
CA LYS A 102 27.12 -18.12 4.35
C LYS A 102 27.42 -16.77 3.70
N LEU A 103 28.63 -16.62 3.18
CA LEU A 103 29.11 -15.33 2.66
C LEU A 103 28.37 -14.85 1.42
N LEU A 104 28.00 -15.77 0.52
CA LEU A 104 27.27 -15.43 -0.70
C LEU A 104 25.84 -14.96 -0.41
N GLU A 105 25.17 -15.64 0.51
CA GLU A 105 23.83 -15.26 0.97
C GLU A 105 23.87 -13.91 1.68
N ALA A 106 24.85 -13.67 2.52
CA ALA A 106 25.05 -12.38 3.18
C ALA A 106 25.25 -11.26 2.16
N GLN A 107 26.10 -11.44 1.15
CA GLN A 107 26.36 -10.45 0.11
C GLN A 107 25.10 -10.14 -0.71
N ARG A 108 24.35 -11.17 -1.11
CA ARG A 108 23.11 -11.00 -1.89
C ARG A 108 22.03 -10.28 -1.10
N LEU A 109 21.85 -10.65 0.17
CA LEU A 109 20.90 -10.01 1.07
C LEU A 109 21.24 -8.52 1.25
N GLU A 110 22.51 -8.23 1.55
CA GLU A 110 23.00 -6.87 1.73
C GLU A 110 22.76 -6.01 0.48
N GLN A 111 23.17 -6.50 -0.68
CA GLN A 111 23.03 -5.79 -1.95
C GLN A 111 21.55 -5.51 -2.27
N ARG A 112 20.70 -6.52 -2.13
CA ARG A 112 19.27 -6.39 -2.42
C ARG A 112 18.61 -5.41 -1.46
N THR A 113 18.82 -5.56 -0.16
CA THR A 113 18.17 -4.70 0.83
C THR A 113 18.60 -3.24 0.69
N LYS A 114 19.87 -2.98 0.41
CA LYS A 114 20.36 -1.62 0.15
C LYS A 114 19.70 -1.01 -1.07
N TYR A 115 19.60 -1.77 -2.17
CA TYR A 115 18.88 -1.31 -3.37
C TYR A 115 17.40 -1.04 -3.09
N ASP A 116 16.71 -1.94 -2.37
CA ASP A 116 15.31 -1.74 -2.02
C ASP A 116 15.10 -0.47 -1.14
N ILE A 117 16.04 -0.18 -0.23
CA ILE A 117 16.04 1.04 0.58
C ILE A 117 16.21 2.28 -0.29
N GLU A 118 17.14 2.28 -1.25
CA GLU A 118 17.32 3.40 -2.19
C GLU A 118 16.03 3.65 -2.99
N MET A 119 15.41 2.60 -3.50
CA MET A 119 14.13 2.71 -4.21
C MET A 119 13.01 3.27 -3.33
N MET A 120 12.94 2.86 -2.05
CA MET A 120 11.97 3.40 -1.11
C MET A 120 12.21 4.88 -0.80
N LEU A 121 13.46 5.32 -0.72
CA LEU A 121 13.80 6.73 -0.49
C LEU A 121 13.49 7.61 -1.70
N GLU A 122 13.84 7.16 -2.91
CA GLU A 122 13.69 7.94 -4.14
C GLU A 122 12.25 7.93 -4.69
N LEU A 123 11.59 6.78 -4.64
CA LEU A 123 10.28 6.57 -5.27
C LEU A 123 9.13 6.36 -4.27
N GLY A 124 9.44 6.23 -2.99
CA GLY A 124 8.46 5.85 -1.96
C GLY A 124 7.99 4.38 -2.07
N TYR A 125 8.61 3.58 -2.92
CA TYR A 125 8.20 2.20 -3.22
C TYR A 125 9.38 1.36 -3.72
N CYS A 126 9.36 0.05 -3.41
CA CYS A 126 10.27 -0.93 -4.02
C CYS A 126 9.52 -2.20 -4.45
N SER A 127 10.12 -2.99 -5.33
CA SER A 127 9.58 -4.29 -5.71
C SER A 127 9.66 -5.26 -4.53
N GLY A 128 8.52 -5.87 -4.14
CA GLY A 128 8.46 -6.73 -2.97
C GLY A 128 8.35 -5.96 -1.64
N ILE A 129 7.81 -4.74 -1.67
CA ILE A 129 7.61 -3.89 -0.48
C ILE A 129 6.85 -4.60 0.65
N GLU A 130 6.04 -5.61 0.33
CA GLU A 130 5.36 -6.44 1.30
C GLU A 130 6.32 -7.20 2.25
N ASN A 131 7.55 -7.46 1.83
CA ASN A 131 8.57 -8.08 2.69
C ASN A 131 8.99 -7.16 3.84
N TYR A 132 8.83 -5.85 3.65
CA TYR A 132 9.12 -4.82 4.64
C TYR A 132 7.87 -4.34 5.40
N SER A 133 6.71 -4.97 5.16
CA SER A 133 5.41 -4.56 5.71
C SER A 133 5.38 -4.47 7.24
N ARG A 134 6.15 -5.31 7.94
CA ARG A 134 6.28 -5.28 9.41
C ARG A 134 6.87 -3.95 9.87
N HIS A 135 7.95 -3.51 9.24
CA HIS A 135 8.64 -2.27 9.56
C HIS A 135 7.81 -1.04 9.18
N ILE A 136 7.20 -1.05 7.99
CA ILE A 136 6.34 0.04 7.49
C ILE A 136 5.11 0.22 8.37
N ALA A 137 4.48 -0.88 8.80
CA ALA A 137 3.34 -0.85 9.71
C ALA A 137 3.71 -0.63 11.18
N GLY A 138 5.01 -0.63 11.53
CA GLY A 138 5.47 -0.44 12.90
C GLY A 138 5.18 -1.61 13.84
N ARG A 139 4.95 -2.81 13.29
CA ARG A 139 4.65 -4.02 14.05
C ARG A 139 5.90 -4.60 14.72
N GLY A 140 5.69 -5.25 15.87
CA GLY A 140 6.73 -6.02 16.56
C GLY A 140 7.06 -7.34 15.86
N GLU A 141 8.13 -7.98 16.29
CA GLU A 141 8.52 -9.31 15.82
C GLU A 141 7.45 -10.34 16.23
N GLY A 142 7.08 -11.25 15.32
CA GLY A 142 6.02 -12.24 15.53
C GLY A 142 4.59 -11.69 15.49
N GLU A 143 4.40 -10.40 15.41
CA GLU A 143 3.08 -9.78 15.30
C GLU A 143 2.50 -9.98 13.90
N ARG A 144 1.28 -10.57 13.83
CA ARG A 144 0.62 -10.84 12.55
C ARG A 144 0.19 -9.54 11.84
N PRO A 145 0.15 -9.53 10.50
CA PRO A 145 -0.44 -8.41 9.77
C PRO A 145 -1.97 -8.35 10.00
N ALA A 146 -2.53 -7.15 9.83
CA ALA A 146 -3.97 -7.00 9.77
C ALA A 146 -4.53 -7.75 8.54
N CYS A 147 -5.62 -8.48 8.74
CA CYS A 147 -6.36 -9.19 7.71
C CYS A 147 -7.72 -8.53 7.50
N LEU A 148 -8.39 -8.83 6.39
CA LEU A 148 -9.72 -8.29 6.09
C LEU A 148 -10.71 -8.46 7.27
N ILE A 149 -10.64 -9.60 7.95
CA ILE A 149 -11.51 -9.91 9.11
C ILE A 149 -11.31 -8.93 10.28
N ASP A 150 -10.11 -8.35 10.43
CA ASP A 150 -9.84 -7.39 11.51
C ASP A 150 -10.60 -6.05 11.35
N PHE A 151 -11.09 -5.77 10.14
CA PHE A 151 -11.89 -4.59 9.83
C PHE A 151 -13.39 -4.81 9.98
N PHE A 152 -13.81 -6.03 10.28
CA PHE A 152 -15.22 -6.32 10.53
C PHE A 152 -15.62 -5.85 11.93
N PRO A 153 -16.92 -5.56 12.15
CA PRO A 153 -17.44 -5.32 13.49
C PRO A 153 -17.11 -6.49 14.42
N LYS A 154 -17.01 -6.26 15.72
CA LYS A 154 -16.71 -7.34 16.69
C LYS A 154 -17.77 -8.44 16.69
N ASP A 155 -19.00 -8.07 16.40
CA ASP A 155 -20.13 -8.97 16.30
C ASP A 155 -20.55 -9.09 14.84
N PHE A 156 -20.08 -10.12 14.15
CA PHE A 156 -20.42 -10.40 12.76
C PHE A 156 -20.66 -11.90 12.54
N LEU A 157 -21.52 -12.21 11.58
CA LEU A 157 -21.77 -13.57 11.13
C LEU A 157 -20.89 -13.88 9.91
N LEU A 158 -20.03 -14.88 10.03
CA LEU A 158 -19.22 -15.38 8.92
C LEU A 158 -19.88 -16.60 8.30
N ILE A 159 -20.26 -16.51 7.05
CA ILE A 159 -20.80 -17.63 6.26
C ILE A 159 -19.73 -18.01 5.23
N ILE A 160 -19.29 -19.27 5.27
CA ILE A 160 -18.28 -19.80 4.33
C ILE A 160 -19.02 -20.78 3.41
N ASP A 161 -19.17 -20.36 2.15
CA ASP A 161 -19.72 -21.23 1.11
C ASP A 161 -18.70 -22.33 0.76
N GLU A 162 -19.22 -23.53 0.43
CA GLU A 162 -18.40 -24.71 0.12
C GLU A 162 -17.30 -24.96 1.19
N SER A 163 -17.65 -24.80 2.46
CA SER A 163 -16.68 -24.85 3.57
C SER A 163 -15.91 -26.17 3.64
N HIS A 164 -16.49 -27.27 3.14
CA HIS A 164 -15.84 -28.57 3.06
C HIS A 164 -14.64 -28.59 2.10
N ALA A 165 -14.62 -27.73 1.09
CA ALA A 165 -13.48 -27.54 0.18
C ALA A 165 -12.60 -26.37 0.60
N THR A 166 -13.19 -25.22 0.94
CA THR A 166 -12.51 -23.98 1.27
C THR A 166 -11.60 -24.10 2.49
N ILE A 167 -12.10 -24.70 3.58
CA ILE A 167 -11.32 -24.81 4.83
C ILE A 167 -10.09 -25.71 4.67
N PRO A 168 -10.18 -26.92 4.06
CA PRO A 168 -8.98 -27.71 3.78
C PRO A 168 -7.96 -27.01 2.88
N GLN A 169 -8.40 -26.25 1.88
CA GLN A 169 -7.51 -25.48 1.01
C GLN A 169 -6.74 -24.41 1.80
N ILE A 170 -7.43 -23.62 2.63
CA ILE A 170 -6.79 -22.61 3.49
C ILE A 170 -5.76 -23.26 4.43
N ARG A 171 -6.07 -24.41 5.01
CA ARG A 171 -5.13 -25.17 5.85
C ARG A 171 -3.90 -25.62 5.09
N ALA A 172 -4.07 -26.11 3.85
CA ALA A 172 -2.95 -26.51 3.00
C ALA A 172 -2.04 -25.35 2.64
N MET A 173 -2.60 -24.16 2.36
CA MET A 173 -1.87 -22.95 2.08
C MET A 173 -0.98 -22.49 3.24
N TYR A 174 -1.41 -22.67 4.48
CA TYR A 174 -0.67 -22.26 5.67
C TYR A 174 0.75 -22.84 5.73
N ASN A 175 0.88 -24.14 5.53
CA ASN A 175 2.18 -24.81 5.60
C ASN A 175 3.10 -24.39 4.45
N GLY A 176 2.57 -24.19 3.24
CA GLY A 176 3.34 -23.73 2.09
C GLY A 176 3.84 -22.28 2.27
N ASP A 177 2.98 -21.40 2.75
CA ASP A 177 3.35 -20.01 3.00
C ASP A 177 4.38 -19.89 4.15
N ARG A 178 4.19 -20.67 5.21
CA ARG A 178 5.14 -20.74 6.33
C ARG A 178 6.51 -21.22 5.88
N ALA A 179 6.56 -22.31 5.09
CA ALA A 179 7.83 -22.85 4.58
C ALA A 179 8.54 -21.82 3.69
N ARG A 180 7.81 -21.17 2.78
CA ARG A 180 8.36 -20.10 1.92
C ARG A 180 8.95 -18.95 2.74
N LYS A 181 8.20 -18.45 3.71
CA LYS A 181 8.66 -17.32 4.55
C LYS A 181 9.83 -17.69 5.44
N SER A 182 9.84 -18.90 6.01
CA SER A 182 10.98 -19.39 6.81
C SER A 182 12.28 -19.56 5.99
N THR A 183 12.17 -19.69 4.67
CA THR A 183 13.33 -19.78 3.79
C THR A 183 13.86 -18.40 3.39
N LEU A 184 13.00 -17.38 3.43
CA LEU A 184 13.32 -15.99 3.03
C LEU A 184 13.85 -15.13 4.20
N VAL A 185 13.71 -15.62 5.42
CA VAL A 185 14.16 -14.92 6.66
C VAL A 185 15.57 -15.36 7.08
#